data_ff56643434339517c2ef3c502de08551
#
_entry.id   ff56643434339517c2ef3c502de08551
#
_cell.length_a   1.000
_cell.length_b   1.000
_cell.length_c   1.000
_cell.angle_alpha   90.00
_cell.angle_beta   90.00
_cell.angle_gamma   90.00
#
_symmetry.space_group_name_H-M   'P 1'
#
loop_
_entity.id
_entity.type
_entity.pdbx_description
1 polymer ?
#
loop_
_entity_poly.entity_id
_entity_poly.type
_entity_poly.pdbx_seq_one_letter_code
_entity_poly.pdbx_strand_id
1 'polypeptide(L)'
;FGFSAGISSYYGDLQPDLFPDNSTNAMGGIMYKYFMNPHVGLRFGVSYTALSAFDTLSGIPAREERNLSFKSNLLEFHGGFEFNLLPIEKDRIKFTPYVFGGIAVFRFNPYTFGSQGQKVYLRPLGTEGQNIPLYPDRKEYKLVSTAFPVGGGLKFFLGKTFMITPEIGFRYTNTDYIDDVSKSYVNMNTLKEYRGQTAVDYSFRTDERAGWDGNYPDYRYQRGDSKSNDLYWFGNLTVTVYLENLGNMRDYWQANCPAFLRSGRTQ
;
A
#
# COMPACT_ATOMS: atom_id res chain seq x y z
N PHE A 1 -7.59 -2.92 20.55
CA PHE A 1 -7.42 -1.95 19.47
C PHE A 1 -5.95 -1.59 19.33
N GLY A 2 -5.48 -1.42 18.08
CA GLY A 2 -4.11 -1.06 17.78
C GLY A 2 -4.03 0.10 16.82
N PHE A 3 -2.97 0.91 16.98
CA PHE A 3 -2.57 1.96 16.06
C PHE A 3 -1.24 1.55 15.42
N SER A 4 -1.15 1.60 14.12
CA SER A 4 0.04 1.24 13.37
C SER A 4 0.62 2.45 12.65
N ALA A 5 1.95 2.52 12.64
CA ALA A 5 2.71 3.48 11.86
C ALA A 5 3.95 2.80 11.29
N GLY A 6 4.37 3.20 10.09
CA GLY A 6 5.49 2.56 9.43
C GLY A 6 5.73 3.07 8.03
N ILE A 7 6.24 2.19 7.20
CA ILE A 7 6.58 2.47 5.80
C ILE A 7 5.86 1.49 4.86
N SER A 8 5.68 1.92 3.63
CA SER A 8 5.18 1.11 2.53
C SER A 8 6.08 1.25 1.32
N SER A 9 6.09 0.24 0.48
CA SER A 9 6.75 0.30 -0.82
C SER A 9 5.96 -0.49 -1.86
N TYR A 10 6.14 -0.09 -3.10
CA TYR A 10 5.60 -0.69 -4.30
C TYR A 10 6.65 -1.59 -4.97
N TYR A 11 6.21 -2.66 -5.61
CA TYR A 11 7.00 -3.55 -6.44
C TYR A 11 6.19 -3.91 -7.70
N GLY A 12 6.77 -3.66 -8.88
CA GLY A 12 6.13 -3.89 -10.18
C GLY A 12 6.91 -3.25 -11.33
N ASP A 13 6.22 -2.78 -12.36
CA ASP A 13 6.83 -2.33 -13.61
C ASP A 13 7.76 -1.12 -13.49
N LEU A 14 7.47 -0.19 -12.57
CA LEU A 14 8.31 0.98 -12.32
C LEU A 14 9.34 0.76 -11.21
N GLN A 15 9.18 -0.29 -10.39
CA GLN A 15 10.10 -0.60 -9.29
C GLN A 15 10.37 -2.11 -9.25
N PRO A 16 11.53 -2.56 -9.78
CA PRO A 16 11.87 -3.98 -9.84
C PRO A 16 12.43 -4.53 -8.52
N ASP A 17 12.82 -3.64 -7.59
CA ASP A 17 13.41 -4.04 -6.33
C ASP A 17 12.33 -4.10 -5.24
N LEU A 18 12.29 -5.23 -4.54
CA LEU A 18 11.32 -5.44 -3.46
C LEU A 18 11.57 -4.51 -2.27
N PHE A 19 12.83 -4.17 -2.00
CA PHE A 19 13.26 -3.29 -0.91
C PHE A 19 14.11 -2.13 -1.47
N PRO A 20 13.48 -1.16 -2.14
CA PRO A 20 14.22 -0.04 -2.72
C PRO A 20 14.68 0.96 -1.66
N ASP A 21 15.87 1.52 -1.85
CA ASP A 21 16.42 2.51 -0.93
C ASP A 21 15.66 3.85 -0.95
N ASN A 22 15.04 4.21 -2.09
CA ASN A 22 14.56 5.57 -2.35
C ASN A 22 13.05 5.68 -2.69
N SER A 23 12.26 4.60 -2.54
CA SER A 23 10.84 4.58 -2.94
C SER A 23 9.93 4.08 -1.83
N THR A 24 10.23 4.45 -0.58
CA THR A 24 9.38 4.15 0.57
C THR A 24 8.54 5.37 0.96
N ASN A 25 7.32 5.11 1.40
CA ASN A 25 6.38 6.14 1.83
C ASN A 25 5.87 5.84 3.25
N ALA A 26 5.46 6.87 3.98
CA ALA A 26 4.86 6.69 5.29
C ALA A 26 3.50 6.00 5.19
N MET A 27 3.22 5.11 6.14
CA MET A 27 1.91 4.49 6.30
C MET A 27 1.39 4.67 7.72
N GLY A 28 0.07 4.72 7.86
CA GLY A 28 -0.63 4.72 9.12
C GLY A 28 -1.90 3.89 9.07
N GLY A 29 -2.32 3.37 10.20
CA GLY A 29 -3.52 2.55 10.24
C GLY A 29 -4.07 2.31 11.64
N ILE A 30 -5.26 1.76 11.66
CA ILE A 30 -5.93 1.27 12.87
C ILE A 30 -6.25 -0.22 12.69
N MET A 31 -6.18 -0.97 13.77
CA MET A 31 -6.38 -2.40 13.74
C MET A 31 -7.20 -2.87 14.95
N TYR A 32 -8.14 -3.76 14.70
CA TYR A 32 -8.85 -4.52 15.71
C TYR A 32 -8.40 -5.97 15.67
N LYS A 33 -8.06 -6.53 16.82
CA LYS A 33 -7.68 -7.94 16.97
C LYS A 33 -8.59 -8.62 18.00
N TYR A 34 -9.08 -9.80 17.66
CA TYR A 34 -9.86 -10.65 18.54
C TYR A 34 -9.20 -12.02 18.65
N PHE A 35 -8.76 -12.40 19.84
CA PHE A 35 -8.11 -13.70 20.08
C PHE A 35 -9.17 -14.75 20.45
N MET A 36 -9.38 -15.70 19.55
CA MET A 36 -10.30 -16.83 19.76
C MET A 36 -9.72 -17.84 20.74
N ASN A 37 -8.40 -18.01 20.72
CA ASN A 37 -7.63 -18.83 21.65
C ASN A 37 -6.17 -18.31 21.73
N PRO A 38 -5.28 -18.88 22.57
CA PRO A 38 -3.90 -18.41 22.70
C PRO A 38 -3.08 -18.42 21.40
N HIS A 39 -3.44 -19.23 20.42
CA HIS A 39 -2.72 -19.35 19.16
C HIS A 39 -3.39 -18.60 18.00
N VAL A 40 -4.72 -18.55 17.95
CA VAL A 40 -5.46 -18.04 16.78
C VAL A 40 -6.18 -16.75 17.11
N GLY A 41 -5.98 -15.74 16.28
CA GLY A 41 -6.70 -14.47 16.33
C GLY A 41 -7.29 -14.07 15.00
N LEU A 42 -8.37 -13.31 15.07
CA LEU A 42 -8.91 -12.54 13.95
C LEU A 42 -8.30 -11.15 13.97
N ARG A 43 -8.01 -10.63 12.79
CA ARG A 43 -7.52 -9.25 12.61
C ARG A 43 -8.35 -8.53 11.55
N PHE A 44 -8.68 -7.27 11.83
CA PHE A 44 -9.35 -6.36 10.90
C PHE A 44 -8.66 -5.01 10.99
N GLY A 45 -8.47 -4.34 9.87
CA GLY A 45 -7.80 -3.06 9.90
C GLY A 45 -8.12 -2.18 8.71
N VAL A 46 -7.79 -0.90 8.90
CA VAL A 46 -7.81 0.12 7.87
C VAL A 46 -6.42 0.76 7.84
N SER A 47 -5.83 0.83 6.66
CA SER A 47 -4.50 1.40 6.45
C SER A 47 -4.55 2.45 5.36
N TYR A 48 -3.80 3.53 5.54
CA TYR A 48 -3.64 4.59 4.55
C TYR A 48 -2.15 4.83 4.30
N THR A 49 -1.81 4.96 3.01
CA THR A 49 -0.44 5.25 2.57
C THR A 49 -0.43 5.90 1.19
N ALA A 50 0.74 6.29 0.73
CA ALA A 50 1.03 6.53 -0.68
C ALA A 50 1.98 5.45 -1.20
N LEU A 51 1.83 5.06 -2.45
CA LEU A 51 2.81 4.26 -3.18
C LEU A 51 3.40 5.14 -4.28
N SER A 52 4.68 4.99 -4.55
CA SER A 52 5.37 5.75 -5.61
C SER A 52 6.52 4.97 -6.18
N ALA A 53 6.81 5.17 -7.46
CA ALA A 53 8.03 4.72 -8.09
C ALA A 53 8.44 5.69 -9.23
N PHE A 54 9.71 5.65 -9.55
CA PHE A 54 10.34 6.49 -10.55
C PHE A 54 11.32 5.66 -11.37
N ASP A 55 11.14 5.58 -12.66
CA ASP A 55 12.04 4.88 -13.59
C ASP A 55 13.49 5.38 -13.47
N THR A 56 13.67 6.68 -13.20
CA THR A 56 14.98 7.31 -13.01
C THR A 56 15.76 6.78 -11.79
N LEU A 57 15.10 6.09 -10.88
CA LEU A 57 15.72 5.51 -9.68
C LEU A 57 15.83 3.97 -9.77
N SER A 58 15.49 3.37 -10.92
CA SER A 58 15.48 1.91 -11.08
C SER A 58 16.85 1.27 -11.25
N GLY A 59 17.87 2.05 -11.61
CA GLY A 59 19.21 1.53 -11.94
C GLY A 59 19.26 0.68 -13.23
N ILE A 60 18.16 0.65 -14.01
CA ILE A 60 18.04 -0.10 -15.26
C ILE A 60 17.98 0.91 -16.42
N PRO A 61 19.00 0.96 -17.31
CA PRO A 61 19.11 1.97 -18.35
C PRO A 61 17.84 2.12 -19.22
N ALA A 62 17.22 1.02 -19.62
CA ALA A 62 16.00 1.06 -20.44
C ALA A 62 14.78 1.69 -19.70
N ARG A 63 14.69 1.51 -18.38
CA ARG A 63 13.66 2.16 -17.56
C ARG A 63 13.98 3.63 -17.32
N GLU A 64 15.23 3.93 -17.00
CA GLU A 64 15.68 5.31 -16.87
C GLU A 64 15.42 6.10 -18.15
N GLU A 65 15.63 5.50 -19.33
CA GLU A 65 15.28 6.10 -20.62
C GLU A 65 13.78 6.29 -20.78
N ARG A 66 12.95 5.32 -20.37
CA ARG A 66 11.48 5.40 -20.39
C ARG A 66 10.93 6.56 -19.56
N ASN A 67 11.58 6.91 -18.46
CA ASN A 67 11.35 8.10 -17.62
C ASN A 67 9.93 8.23 -17.05
N LEU A 68 9.23 7.13 -16.84
CA LEU A 68 7.91 7.14 -16.21
C LEU A 68 8.01 7.33 -14.69
N SER A 69 6.97 7.88 -14.13
CA SER A 69 6.84 8.01 -12.68
C SER A 69 5.38 8.00 -12.27
N PHE A 70 5.10 7.47 -11.09
CA PHE A 70 3.77 7.55 -10.52
C PHE A 70 3.80 7.79 -9.02
N LYS A 71 2.67 8.29 -8.53
CA LYS A 71 2.26 8.31 -7.14
C LYS A 71 0.81 7.88 -7.03
N SER A 72 0.45 7.11 -6.01
CA SER A 72 -0.94 6.70 -5.77
C SER A 72 -1.23 6.69 -4.28
N ASN A 73 -2.24 7.45 -3.85
CA ASN A 73 -2.75 7.33 -2.50
C ASN A 73 -3.57 6.04 -2.40
N LEU A 74 -3.32 5.24 -1.38
CA LEU A 74 -3.94 3.94 -1.17
C LEU A 74 -4.66 3.91 0.17
N LEU A 75 -5.93 3.55 0.14
CA LEU A 75 -6.75 3.22 1.30
C LEU A 75 -7.09 1.74 1.25
N GLU A 76 -6.65 0.98 2.25
CA GLU A 76 -6.85 -0.46 2.36
C GLU A 76 -7.76 -0.80 3.54
N PHE A 77 -8.73 -1.68 3.31
CA PHE A 77 -9.48 -2.41 4.33
C PHE A 77 -9.06 -3.86 4.26
N HIS A 78 -8.62 -4.44 5.37
CA HIS A 78 -8.20 -5.83 5.40
C HIS A 78 -8.82 -6.60 6.56
N GLY A 79 -9.01 -7.90 6.35
CA GLY A 79 -9.45 -8.86 7.34
C GLY A 79 -8.77 -10.20 7.13
N GLY A 80 -8.53 -10.94 8.23
CA GLY A 80 -7.86 -12.22 8.14
C GLY A 80 -7.60 -12.84 9.51
N PHE A 81 -6.73 -13.83 9.49
CA PHE A 81 -6.33 -14.60 10.65
C PHE A 81 -4.87 -14.33 10.98
N GLU A 82 -4.53 -14.42 12.25
CA GLU A 82 -3.16 -14.50 12.72
C GLU A 82 -2.96 -15.76 13.57
N PHE A 83 -1.79 -16.37 13.42
CA PHE A 83 -1.40 -17.55 14.16
C PHE A 83 -0.14 -17.28 14.97
N ASN A 84 -0.25 -17.37 16.30
CA ASN A 84 0.85 -17.20 17.24
C ASN A 84 1.60 -18.53 17.38
N LEU A 85 2.90 -18.52 17.15
CA LEU A 85 3.74 -19.71 17.26
C LEU A 85 3.89 -20.16 18.73
N LEU A 86 3.90 -19.21 19.67
CA LEU A 86 3.85 -19.48 21.10
C LEU A 86 2.50 -19.03 21.65
N PRO A 87 1.89 -19.77 22.60
CA PRO A 87 0.61 -19.42 23.17
C PRO A 87 0.69 -18.07 23.90
N ILE A 88 -0.33 -17.23 23.73
CA ILE A 88 -0.41 -15.96 24.47
C ILE A 88 -0.82 -16.26 25.91
N GLU A 89 0.17 -16.36 26.80
CA GLU A 89 -0.01 -16.42 28.25
C GLU A 89 0.52 -15.13 28.86
N LYS A 90 -0.39 -14.19 29.18
CA LYS A 90 -0.09 -12.79 29.59
C LYS A 90 0.92 -12.65 30.74
N ASP A 91 1.08 -13.67 31.56
CA ASP A 91 1.95 -13.63 32.75
C ASP A 91 3.27 -14.42 32.58
N ARG A 92 3.41 -15.24 31.54
CA ARG A 92 4.58 -16.12 31.37
C ARG A 92 5.42 -15.77 30.13
N ILE A 93 4.80 -15.34 29.03
CA ILE A 93 5.49 -15.13 27.77
C ILE A 93 5.58 -13.64 27.47
N LYS A 94 6.82 -13.13 27.37
CA LYS A 94 7.07 -11.71 27.08
C LYS A 94 7.01 -11.39 25.61
N PHE A 95 7.15 -12.38 24.72
CA PHE A 95 7.06 -12.20 23.27
C PHE A 95 6.55 -13.47 22.58
N THR A 96 5.92 -13.31 21.43
CA THR A 96 5.55 -14.43 20.55
C THR A 96 5.73 -14.05 19.08
N PRO A 97 6.43 -14.86 18.27
CA PRO A 97 6.39 -14.76 16.83
C PRO A 97 5.00 -15.14 16.32
N TYR A 98 4.58 -14.54 15.22
CA TYR A 98 3.32 -14.90 14.59
C TYR A 98 3.39 -14.70 13.07
N VAL A 99 2.49 -15.39 12.38
CA VAL A 99 2.23 -15.21 10.96
C VAL A 99 0.77 -14.82 10.75
N PHE A 100 0.48 -14.18 9.65
CA PHE A 100 -0.89 -13.82 9.31
C PHE A 100 -1.16 -13.96 7.82
N GLY A 101 -2.43 -14.11 7.50
CA GLY A 101 -2.94 -14.09 6.13
C GLY A 101 -4.39 -13.65 6.08
N GLY A 102 -4.83 -13.14 4.93
CA GLY A 102 -6.19 -12.65 4.81
C GLY A 102 -6.53 -12.12 3.43
N ILE A 103 -7.55 -11.29 3.39
CA ILE A 103 -8.05 -10.61 2.19
C ILE A 103 -8.10 -9.12 2.47
N ALA A 104 -7.76 -8.32 1.47
CA ALA A 104 -7.88 -6.89 1.50
C ALA A 104 -8.65 -6.38 0.28
N VAL A 105 -9.35 -5.28 0.47
CA VAL A 105 -9.90 -4.45 -0.60
C VAL A 105 -9.24 -3.08 -0.48
N PHE A 106 -8.70 -2.59 -1.57
CA PHE A 106 -8.03 -1.30 -1.56
C PHE A 106 -8.48 -0.41 -2.71
N ARG A 107 -8.45 0.89 -2.46
CA ARG A 107 -8.67 1.93 -3.45
C ARG A 107 -7.34 2.65 -3.72
N PHE A 108 -7.06 2.87 -4.99
CA PHE A 108 -5.89 3.57 -5.47
C PHE A 108 -6.27 4.50 -6.62
N ASN A 109 -5.42 5.44 -6.99
CA ASN A 109 -5.62 6.30 -8.15
C ASN A 109 -4.28 6.90 -8.58
N PRO A 110 -3.60 6.31 -9.58
CA PRO A 110 -2.28 6.73 -10.00
C PRO A 110 -2.30 8.12 -10.63
N TYR A 111 -1.31 8.93 -10.26
CA TYR A 111 -1.04 10.24 -10.81
C TYR A 111 0.46 10.48 -10.90
N THR A 112 0.83 11.41 -11.74
CA THR A 112 2.21 11.91 -11.82
C THR A 112 2.22 13.44 -11.75
N PHE A 113 3.40 14.03 -11.83
CA PHE A 113 3.55 15.48 -11.91
C PHE A 113 4.05 15.88 -13.29
N GLY A 114 3.44 16.91 -13.84
CA GLY A 114 3.90 17.52 -15.08
C GLY A 114 5.08 18.46 -14.86
N SER A 115 5.64 19.00 -15.94
CA SER A 115 6.81 19.89 -15.95
C SER A 115 6.64 21.16 -15.12
N GLN A 116 5.40 21.62 -14.92
CA GLN A 116 5.07 22.78 -14.08
C GLN A 116 4.66 22.39 -12.65
N GLY A 117 4.86 21.13 -12.25
CA GLY A 117 4.49 20.62 -10.93
C GLY A 117 2.99 20.35 -10.73
N GLN A 118 2.16 20.48 -11.76
CA GLN A 118 0.74 20.16 -11.71
C GLN A 118 0.52 18.64 -11.58
N LYS A 119 -0.45 18.27 -10.75
CA LYS A 119 -0.85 16.87 -10.56
C LYS A 119 -1.74 16.40 -11.72
N VAL A 120 -1.36 15.31 -12.36
CA VAL A 120 -2.09 14.72 -13.48
C VAL A 120 -2.45 13.27 -13.18
N TYR A 121 -3.74 12.96 -13.14
CA TYR A 121 -4.23 11.59 -12.96
C TYR A 121 -4.09 10.80 -14.27
N LEU A 122 -3.49 9.61 -14.18
CA LEU A 122 -3.12 8.82 -15.37
C LEU A 122 -4.29 8.03 -15.96
N ARG A 123 -5.14 7.45 -15.10
CA ARG A 123 -6.27 6.63 -15.56
C ARG A 123 -7.18 7.32 -16.58
N PRO A 124 -7.61 8.59 -16.42
CA PRO A 124 -8.47 9.27 -17.40
C PRO A 124 -7.81 9.48 -18.76
N LEU A 125 -6.47 9.50 -18.80
CA LEU A 125 -5.72 9.70 -20.04
C LEU A 125 -5.76 8.46 -20.94
N GLY A 126 -5.86 7.26 -20.35
CA GLY A 126 -5.84 6.02 -21.11
C GLY A 126 -4.52 5.84 -21.84
N THR A 127 -3.40 5.98 -21.12
CA THR A 127 -2.01 6.02 -21.61
C THR A 127 -1.60 4.82 -22.45
N GLU A 128 -2.26 3.69 -22.28
CA GLU A 128 -2.07 2.47 -23.09
C GLU A 128 -3.20 2.24 -24.11
N GLY A 129 -3.98 3.29 -24.45
CA GLY A 129 -5.06 3.19 -25.43
C GLY A 129 -6.32 2.52 -24.91
N GLN A 130 -6.57 2.59 -23.59
CA GLN A 130 -7.79 2.04 -22.99
C GLN A 130 -9.04 2.70 -23.57
N ASN A 131 -10.06 1.87 -23.87
CA ASN A 131 -11.33 2.27 -24.47
C ASN A 131 -11.20 2.97 -25.84
N ILE A 132 -10.12 2.75 -26.59
CA ILE A 132 -10.04 3.13 -28.01
C ILE A 132 -10.61 1.96 -28.83
N PRO A 133 -11.55 2.21 -29.77
CA PRO A 133 -12.19 1.14 -30.56
C PRO A 133 -11.21 0.25 -31.36
N LEU A 134 -10.06 0.81 -31.76
CA LEU A 134 -8.99 0.08 -32.44
C LEU A 134 -8.23 -0.90 -31.54
N TYR A 135 -8.40 -0.80 -30.22
CA TYR A 135 -7.76 -1.65 -29.21
C TYR A 135 -8.82 -2.27 -28.28
N PRO A 136 -9.69 -3.16 -28.75
CA PRO A 136 -10.84 -3.68 -28.01
C PRO A 136 -10.46 -4.54 -26.78
N ASP A 137 -9.23 -5.02 -26.73
CA ASP A 137 -8.64 -5.76 -25.61
C ASP A 137 -8.12 -4.86 -24.46
N ARG A 138 -8.10 -3.54 -24.68
CA ARG A 138 -7.61 -2.55 -23.72
C ARG A 138 -8.75 -1.82 -23.04
N LYS A 139 -9.16 -2.35 -21.89
CA LYS A 139 -10.23 -1.77 -21.08
C LYS A 139 -9.64 -0.87 -20.00
N GLU A 140 -10.41 0.13 -19.62
CA GLU A 140 -10.07 0.98 -18.49
C GLU A 140 -10.08 0.16 -17.19
N TYR A 141 -9.02 0.25 -16.40
CA TYR A 141 -8.91 -0.47 -15.14
C TYR A 141 -9.75 0.15 -14.02
N LYS A 142 -10.11 -0.67 -13.03
CA LYS A 142 -10.86 -0.22 -11.86
C LYS A 142 -9.93 0.39 -10.83
N LEU A 143 -10.38 1.44 -10.14
CA LEU A 143 -9.65 2.08 -9.04
C LEU A 143 -9.82 1.37 -7.69
N VAL A 144 -10.57 0.31 -7.65
CA VAL A 144 -10.74 -0.58 -6.48
C VAL A 144 -10.35 -1.98 -6.90
N SER A 145 -9.47 -2.59 -6.13
CA SER A 145 -9.00 -3.96 -6.36
C SER A 145 -8.90 -4.72 -5.05
N THR A 146 -8.58 -6.00 -5.15
CA THR A 146 -8.37 -6.89 -4.01
C THR A 146 -6.91 -7.30 -3.91
N ALA A 147 -6.49 -7.64 -2.70
CA ALA A 147 -5.18 -8.20 -2.44
C ALA A 147 -5.25 -9.32 -1.40
N PHE A 148 -4.21 -10.13 -1.36
CA PHE A 148 -3.99 -11.18 -0.36
C PHE A 148 -2.81 -10.78 0.54
N PRO A 149 -3.09 -10.18 1.72
CA PRO A 149 -2.06 -9.89 2.70
C PRO A 149 -1.51 -11.19 3.31
N VAL A 150 -0.19 -11.34 3.30
CA VAL A 150 0.54 -12.42 3.98
C VAL A 150 1.76 -11.83 4.65
N GLY A 151 2.05 -12.23 5.88
CA GLY A 151 3.20 -11.69 6.57
C GLY A 151 3.42 -12.30 7.95
N GLY A 152 4.27 -11.63 8.72
CA GLY A 152 4.59 -12.04 10.07
C GLY A 152 5.24 -10.94 10.87
N GLY A 153 5.45 -11.22 12.14
CA GLY A 153 6.04 -10.28 13.06
C GLY A 153 6.30 -10.88 14.43
N LEU A 154 6.63 -10.00 15.35
CA LEU A 154 6.86 -10.34 16.74
C LEU A 154 5.89 -9.53 17.61
N LYS A 155 5.30 -10.16 18.61
CA LYS A 155 4.47 -9.50 19.61
C LYS A 155 5.25 -9.40 20.91
N PHE A 156 5.41 -8.20 21.43
CA PHE A 156 6.04 -7.93 22.71
C PHE A 156 4.99 -7.41 23.68
N PHE A 157 4.83 -8.11 24.81
CA PHE A 157 3.86 -7.75 25.84
C PHE A 157 4.49 -6.80 26.86
N LEU A 158 3.90 -5.63 27.02
CA LEU A 158 4.25 -4.63 28.03
C LEU A 158 3.21 -4.64 29.14
N GLY A 159 3.43 -5.48 30.13
CA GLY A 159 2.44 -5.74 31.18
C GLY A 159 1.19 -6.44 30.62
N LYS A 160 0.04 -6.18 31.24
CA LYS A 160 -1.23 -6.83 30.88
C LYS A 160 -2.07 -6.02 29.87
N THR A 161 -1.70 -4.77 29.62
CA THR A 161 -2.55 -3.80 28.90
C THR A 161 -2.03 -3.47 27.50
N PHE A 162 -0.71 -3.42 27.30
CA PHE A 162 -0.12 -3.00 26.05
C PHE A 162 0.65 -4.12 25.36
N MET A 163 0.64 -4.08 24.04
CA MET A 163 1.43 -4.95 23.17
C MET A 163 2.03 -4.13 22.04
N ILE A 164 3.33 -4.28 21.81
CA ILE A 164 4.04 -3.70 20.67
C ILE A 164 4.31 -4.82 19.66
N THR A 165 4.03 -4.53 18.39
CA THR A 165 4.11 -5.52 17.32
C THR A 165 4.82 -4.93 16.10
N PRO A 166 6.15 -5.10 15.94
CA PRO A 166 6.79 -4.96 14.65
C PRO A 166 6.32 -6.06 13.68
N GLU A 167 5.98 -5.67 12.46
CA GLU A 167 5.34 -6.53 11.46
C GLU A 167 5.82 -6.17 10.06
N ILE A 168 6.01 -7.17 9.21
CA ILE A 168 6.13 -7.00 7.77
C ILE A 168 5.06 -7.84 7.07
N GLY A 169 4.42 -7.25 6.07
CA GLY A 169 3.39 -7.96 5.31
C GLY A 169 3.36 -7.54 3.85
N PHE A 170 3.28 -8.54 2.98
CA PHE A 170 3.21 -8.41 1.52
C PHE A 170 1.75 -8.52 1.08
N ARG A 171 1.36 -7.74 0.07
CA ARG A 171 0.03 -7.70 -0.53
C ARG A 171 0.13 -8.12 -1.99
N TYR A 172 -0.21 -9.36 -2.27
CA TYR A 172 -0.34 -9.88 -3.63
C TYR A 172 -1.65 -9.38 -4.23
N THR A 173 -1.60 -8.49 -5.21
CA THR A 173 -2.79 -7.84 -5.73
C THR A 173 -3.39 -8.56 -6.93
N ASN A 174 -4.65 -8.25 -7.25
CA ASN A 174 -5.32 -8.71 -8.46
C ASN A 174 -5.37 -7.60 -9.54
N THR A 175 -4.38 -6.73 -9.57
CA THR A 175 -4.25 -5.67 -10.58
C THR A 175 -2.79 -5.46 -10.93
N ASP A 176 -2.57 -5.04 -12.17
CA ASP A 176 -1.29 -4.67 -12.76
C ASP A 176 -1.30 -3.19 -13.18
N TYR A 177 -2.09 -2.36 -12.48
CA TYR A 177 -2.29 -0.96 -12.85
C TYR A 177 -2.19 0.00 -11.67
N ILE A 178 -1.52 -0.40 -10.58
CA ILE A 178 -1.27 0.52 -9.46
C ILE A 178 -0.43 1.72 -9.92
N ASP A 179 0.44 1.48 -10.90
CA ASP A 179 1.36 2.46 -11.51
C ASP A 179 0.92 2.97 -12.90
N ASP A 180 -0.25 2.55 -13.40
CA ASP A 180 -0.76 2.85 -14.77
C ASP A 180 0.04 2.18 -15.90
N VAL A 181 0.84 1.15 -15.59
CA VAL A 181 1.67 0.44 -16.56
C VAL A 181 1.37 -1.06 -16.51
N SER A 182 1.13 -1.69 -17.66
CA SER A 182 0.82 -3.11 -17.74
C SER A 182 1.18 -3.72 -19.09
N LYS A 183 0.81 -3.06 -20.18
CA LYS A 183 0.87 -3.64 -21.52
C LYS A 183 2.00 -3.04 -22.37
N SER A 184 1.70 -2.80 -23.62
CA SER A 184 2.60 -2.23 -24.60
C SER A 184 2.14 -0.85 -25.03
N TYR A 185 3.03 -0.09 -25.66
CA TYR A 185 2.68 1.14 -26.32
C TYR A 185 1.63 0.90 -27.43
N VAL A 186 0.87 1.93 -27.70
CA VAL A 186 -0.05 2.01 -28.86
C VAL A 186 0.52 2.99 -29.87
N ASN A 187 -0.07 3.03 -31.05
CA ASN A 187 0.31 4.06 -32.03
C ASN A 187 0.01 5.46 -31.46
N MET A 188 1.04 6.30 -31.35
CA MET A 188 0.94 7.61 -30.69
C MET A 188 0.05 8.58 -31.45
N ASN A 189 -0.03 8.48 -32.79
CA ASN A 189 -0.97 9.28 -33.57
C ASN A 189 -2.42 8.89 -33.28
N THR A 190 -2.70 7.59 -33.17
CA THR A 190 -4.01 7.10 -32.77
C THR A 190 -4.34 7.53 -31.32
N LEU A 191 -3.38 7.43 -30.40
CA LEU A 191 -3.57 7.88 -29.03
C LEU A 191 -3.90 9.38 -28.98
N LYS A 192 -3.15 10.19 -29.74
CA LYS A 192 -3.39 11.63 -29.88
C LYS A 192 -4.78 11.96 -30.42
N GLU A 193 -5.20 11.25 -31.44
CA GLU A 193 -6.50 11.45 -32.10
C GLU A 193 -7.67 11.17 -31.13
N TYR A 194 -7.60 10.08 -30.37
CA TYR A 194 -8.71 9.64 -29.51
C TYR A 194 -8.64 10.21 -28.09
N ARG A 195 -7.45 10.53 -27.56
CA ARG A 195 -7.23 10.92 -26.16
C ARG A 195 -6.54 12.28 -25.99
N GLY A 196 -6.07 12.86 -27.08
CA GLY A 196 -5.40 14.15 -27.09
C GLY A 196 -3.89 14.07 -26.79
N GLN A 197 -3.21 15.21 -26.94
CA GLN A 197 -1.76 15.30 -26.77
C GLN A 197 -1.31 14.92 -25.37
N THR A 198 -2.05 15.34 -24.34
CA THR A 198 -1.73 15.03 -22.94
C THR A 198 -1.61 13.52 -22.67
N ALA A 199 -2.43 12.68 -23.34
CA ALA A 199 -2.31 11.23 -23.20
C ALA A 199 -0.99 10.71 -23.80
N VAL A 200 -0.53 11.29 -24.90
CA VAL A 200 0.77 10.98 -25.49
C VAL A 200 1.91 11.39 -24.57
N ASP A 201 1.88 12.61 -24.06
CA ASP A 201 2.94 13.19 -23.21
C ASP A 201 3.15 12.35 -21.93
N TYR A 202 2.09 11.74 -21.38
CA TYR A 202 2.20 10.88 -20.17
C TYR A 202 2.26 9.38 -20.47
N SER A 203 1.99 8.96 -21.71
CA SER A 203 2.24 7.59 -22.15
C SER A 203 3.73 7.34 -22.40
N PHE A 204 4.42 8.33 -22.94
CA PHE A 204 5.82 8.30 -23.34
C PHE A 204 6.51 9.55 -22.84
N ARG A 205 7.55 9.41 -22.00
CA ARG A 205 8.26 10.54 -21.36
C ARG A 205 9.77 10.56 -21.66
N THR A 206 10.22 9.71 -22.57
CA THR A 206 11.62 9.73 -23.04
C THR A 206 11.95 11.04 -23.77
N ASP A 207 10.93 11.67 -24.38
CA ASP A 207 11.03 12.96 -25.06
C ASP A 207 11.37 14.14 -24.14
N GLU A 208 11.18 13.98 -22.83
CA GLU A 208 11.61 14.95 -21.83
C GLU A 208 13.13 14.88 -21.54
N ARG A 209 13.82 13.85 -22.02
CA ARG A 209 15.25 13.62 -21.78
C ARG A 209 16.11 14.22 -22.90
N ALA A 210 17.29 14.72 -22.51
CA ALA A 210 18.27 15.16 -23.49
C ALA A 210 18.79 13.97 -24.35
N GLY A 211 18.81 14.14 -25.63
CA GLY A 211 19.29 13.11 -26.58
C GLY A 211 18.22 12.23 -27.18
N TRP A 212 16.93 12.52 -26.96
CA TRP A 212 15.85 11.85 -27.66
C TRP A 212 15.98 12.05 -29.18
N ASP A 213 15.84 10.95 -29.93
CA ASP A 213 16.05 10.91 -31.40
C ASP A 213 14.86 11.42 -32.23
N GLY A 214 13.77 11.87 -31.58
CA GLY A 214 12.55 12.34 -32.23
C GLY A 214 11.57 11.23 -32.60
N ASN A 215 11.85 9.97 -32.28
CA ASN A 215 11.03 8.84 -32.65
C ASN A 215 10.23 8.30 -31.45
N TYR A 216 8.94 8.04 -31.67
CA TYR A 216 8.13 7.29 -30.71
C TYR A 216 8.40 5.78 -30.87
N PRO A 217 8.20 4.99 -29.80
CA PRO A 217 8.34 3.54 -29.87
C PRO A 217 7.35 2.94 -30.88
N ASP A 218 7.78 1.87 -31.49
CA ASP A 218 6.92 1.12 -32.39
C ASP A 218 5.65 0.62 -31.69
N TYR A 219 4.58 0.53 -32.45
CA TYR A 219 3.34 -0.09 -32.02
C TYR A 219 3.59 -1.50 -31.45
N ARG A 220 3.07 -1.76 -30.24
CA ARG A 220 3.27 -2.99 -29.45
C ARG A 220 4.67 -3.15 -28.81
N TYR A 221 5.54 -2.17 -28.88
CA TYR A 221 6.75 -2.20 -28.06
C TYR A 221 6.36 -2.25 -26.58
N GLN A 222 7.05 -3.07 -25.81
CA GLN A 222 6.71 -3.33 -24.41
C GLN A 222 6.81 -2.05 -23.57
N ARG A 223 5.74 -1.74 -22.83
CA ARG A 223 5.70 -0.65 -21.83
C ARG A 223 5.73 -1.20 -20.42
N GLY A 224 4.99 -2.27 -20.15
CA GLY A 224 4.92 -3.03 -18.90
C GLY A 224 4.94 -4.54 -19.11
N ASP A 225 4.82 -5.32 -18.04
CA ASP A 225 4.71 -6.78 -18.07
C ASP A 225 3.34 -7.25 -17.59
N SER A 226 2.40 -7.40 -18.50
CA SER A 226 1.02 -7.83 -18.22
C SER A 226 0.85 -9.24 -17.64
N LYS A 227 1.95 -9.98 -17.42
CA LYS A 227 1.92 -11.32 -16.85
C LYS A 227 2.07 -11.32 -15.34
N SER A 228 2.57 -10.23 -14.77
CA SER A 228 2.86 -10.09 -13.35
C SER A 228 2.00 -9.00 -12.75
N ASN A 229 1.16 -9.34 -11.77
CA ASN A 229 0.42 -8.33 -11.04
C ASN A 229 1.33 -7.55 -10.09
N ASP A 230 0.96 -6.32 -9.83
CA ASP A 230 1.62 -5.45 -8.85
C ASP A 230 1.57 -6.03 -7.43
N LEU A 231 2.58 -5.72 -6.66
CA LEU A 231 2.69 -6.04 -5.25
C LEU A 231 3.04 -4.78 -4.47
N TYR A 232 2.56 -4.68 -3.24
CA TYR A 232 3.07 -3.70 -2.28
C TYR A 232 3.26 -4.35 -0.90
N TRP A 233 4.08 -3.74 -0.06
CA TRP A 233 4.30 -4.23 1.29
C TRP A 233 4.27 -3.10 2.33
N PHE A 234 3.97 -3.49 3.56
CA PHE A 234 4.04 -2.62 4.73
C PHE A 234 5.03 -3.19 5.73
N GLY A 235 5.94 -2.34 6.21
CA GLY A 235 6.74 -2.58 7.39
C GLY A 235 6.31 -1.61 8.47
N ASN A 236 5.70 -2.10 9.55
CA ASN A 236 5.06 -1.24 10.54
C ASN A 236 5.25 -1.69 11.97
N LEU A 237 5.13 -0.75 12.87
CA LEU A 237 5.03 -0.95 14.30
C LEU A 237 3.58 -0.69 14.74
N THR A 238 2.96 -1.67 15.38
CA THR A 238 1.60 -1.53 15.94
C THR A 238 1.65 -1.50 17.45
N VAL A 239 1.04 -0.50 18.06
CA VAL A 239 0.78 -0.44 19.50
C VAL A 239 -0.66 -0.84 19.74
N THR A 240 -0.88 -1.93 20.45
CA THR A 240 -2.22 -2.49 20.75
C THR A 240 -2.54 -2.33 22.24
N VAL A 241 -3.77 -1.93 22.51
CA VAL A 241 -4.35 -1.82 23.86
C VAL A 241 -5.41 -2.90 24.05
N TYR A 242 -5.29 -3.69 25.13
CA TYR A 242 -6.27 -4.69 25.50
C TYR A 242 -7.44 -4.06 26.26
N LEU A 243 -8.64 -4.04 25.67
CA LEU A 243 -9.82 -3.40 26.25
C LEU A 243 -10.31 -4.06 27.54
N GLU A 244 -10.15 -5.38 27.67
CA GLU A 244 -10.54 -6.13 28.86
C GLU A 244 -9.86 -5.61 30.14
N ASN A 245 -8.66 -5.04 30.01
CA ASN A 245 -7.89 -4.52 31.13
C ASN A 245 -8.09 -3.02 31.39
N LEU A 246 -8.79 -2.30 30.51
CA LEU A 246 -9.09 -0.88 30.70
C LEU A 246 -10.10 -0.64 31.84
N GLY A 247 -11.06 -1.55 32.04
CA GLY A 247 -11.98 -1.52 33.16
C GLY A 247 -11.24 -1.58 34.51
N ASN A 248 -10.34 -2.54 34.63
CA ASN A 248 -9.52 -2.73 35.84
C ASN A 248 -8.57 -1.54 36.10
N MET A 249 -8.04 -0.89 35.03
CA MET A 249 -7.23 0.32 35.19
C MET A 249 -8.07 1.50 35.69
N ARG A 250 -9.29 1.68 35.18
CA ARG A 250 -10.19 2.73 35.62
C ARG A 250 -10.53 2.58 37.13
N ASP A 251 -10.78 1.35 37.57
CA ASP A 251 -11.05 1.06 39.00
C ASP A 251 -9.81 1.31 39.83
N TYR A 252 -8.61 0.95 39.35
CA TYR A 252 -7.34 1.24 40.03
C TYR A 252 -7.11 2.75 40.19
N TRP A 253 -7.32 3.54 39.15
CA TRP A 253 -7.20 5.00 39.20
C TRP A 253 -8.24 5.63 40.14
N GLN A 254 -9.49 5.14 40.13
CA GLN A 254 -10.53 5.60 41.06
C GLN A 254 -10.22 5.27 42.49
N ALA A 255 -9.64 4.08 42.77
CA ALA A 255 -9.23 3.66 44.11
C ALA A 255 -8.04 4.46 44.67
N ASN A 256 -7.10 4.86 43.80
CA ASN A 256 -5.89 5.57 44.17
C ASN A 256 -5.95 7.09 43.93
N CYS A 257 -7.09 7.65 43.55
CA CYS A 257 -7.27 9.10 43.44
C CYS A 257 -7.15 9.78 44.80
N PRO A 258 -6.38 10.85 44.96
CA PRO A 258 -6.34 11.65 46.15
C PRO A 258 -7.74 12.11 46.59
N ALA A 259 -8.03 12.11 47.90
CA ALA A 259 -9.36 12.35 48.46
C ALA A 259 -10.01 13.67 48.00
N PHE A 260 -9.21 14.67 47.65
CA PHE A 260 -9.73 15.96 47.16
C PHE A 260 -10.34 15.91 45.74
N LEU A 261 -10.06 14.86 44.96
CA LEU A 261 -10.72 14.64 43.66
C LEU A 261 -11.98 13.75 43.76
N ARG A 262 -12.30 13.25 44.95
CA ARG A 262 -13.52 12.46 45.21
C ARG A 262 -14.74 13.30 45.58
N SER A 263 -14.63 14.62 45.74
CA SER A 263 -15.75 15.49 46.11
C SER A 263 -16.63 15.79 44.90
N GLY A 264 -17.65 14.96 44.70
CA GLY A 264 -18.59 15.17 43.58
C GLY A 264 -19.75 14.19 43.53
N ARG A 265 -20.09 13.52 44.67
CA ARG A 265 -21.40 12.86 44.81
C ARG A 265 -21.79 12.87 46.30
N THR A 266 -22.43 13.94 46.71
CA THR A 266 -23.30 13.92 47.86
C THR A 266 -24.74 13.91 47.34
N GLN A 267 -25.45 12.82 47.72
CA GLN A 267 -26.89 12.58 47.86
C GLN A 267 -27.84 13.19 46.83
#